data_3855de9a3249fb262e9bdc0d2670c9ab
#
_entry.id   3855de9a3249fb262e9bdc0d2670c9ab
#
_cell.length_a   1.000
_cell.length_b   1.000
_cell.length_c   1.000
_cell.angle_alpha   90.00
_cell.angle_beta   90.00
_cell.angle_gamma   90.00
#
_symmetry.space_group_name_H-M   'P 1'
#
loop_
_entity.id
_entity.type
_entity.pdbx_description
1 polymer ?
#
loop_
_entity_poly.entity_id
_entity_poly.type
_entity_poly.pdbx_seq_one_letter_code
_entity_poly.pdbx_strand_id
1 'polypeptide(L)'
;TFSEKLTVICFLGSDINNAKASLFNLNQTIYKRYYSKPFFQMVAILPQGLEKEYEETFKELAAFTDIGKWHFIYASPENTDLLFESFDSPFKLDKNGYSEYAFIVDMELRLRGRKDDEDTKGGKLYGYNMKSVAILKNKMKDDIDIIYYQLKNHMYKLIYFHFYKYYRHLYH
;
A
#
# COMPACT_ATOMS: atom_id res chain seq x y z
N THR A 1 -0.57 14.41 -1.67
CA THR A 1 -0.92 14.08 -0.27
C THR A 1 -1.28 12.61 -0.16
N PHE A 2 -0.92 11.96 0.95
CA PHE A 2 -1.31 10.57 1.23
C PHE A 2 -2.80 10.44 1.51
N SER A 3 -3.42 11.48 2.04
CA SER A 3 -4.87 11.59 2.19
C SER A 3 -5.54 11.57 0.81
N GLU A 4 -6.67 10.90 0.69
CA GLU A 4 -7.46 10.74 -0.53
C GLU A 4 -7.00 9.61 -1.49
N LYS A 5 -6.05 8.77 -1.07
CA LYS A 5 -5.63 7.62 -1.88
C LYS A 5 -5.61 6.32 -1.08
N LEU A 6 -5.98 5.25 -1.76
CA LEU A 6 -5.70 3.90 -1.29
C LEU A 6 -4.21 3.64 -1.50
N THR A 7 -3.49 3.42 -0.42
CA THR A 7 -2.03 3.31 -0.44
C THR A 7 -1.60 1.91 -0.01
N VAL A 8 -0.75 1.28 -0.80
CA VAL A 8 -0.01 0.09 -0.36
C VAL A 8 1.37 0.54 0.09
N ILE A 9 1.76 0.19 1.32
CA ILE A 9 3.04 0.57 1.92
C ILE A 9 3.90 -0.67 2.15
N CYS A 10 5.17 -0.61 1.79
CA CYS A 10 6.17 -1.63 2.09
C CYS A 10 7.46 -1.01 2.65
N PHE A 11 8.21 -1.80 3.44
CA PHE A 11 9.46 -1.42 4.07
C PHE A 11 10.56 -2.31 3.49
N LEU A 12 11.49 -1.73 2.75
CA LEU A 12 12.43 -2.50 1.94
C LEU A 12 13.80 -2.74 2.59
N GLY A 13 14.13 -1.95 3.63
CA GLY A 13 15.36 -2.16 4.40
C GLY A 13 16.65 -1.95 3.60
N SER A 14 17.78 -2.37 4.16
CA SER A 14 19.11 -2.17 3.57
C SER A 14 19.65 -3.37 2.78
N ASP A 15 18.99 -4.52 2.82
CA ASP A 15 19.33 -5.69 1.98
C ASP A 15 18.61 -5.57 0.62
N ILE A 16 19.30 -4.98 -0.34
CA ILE A 16 18.74 -4.68 -1.67
C ILE A 16 18.29 -5.94 -2.42
N ASN A 17 19.02 -7.05 -2.31
CA ASN A 17 18.65 -8.29 -3.00
C ASN A 17 17.33 -8.85 -2.46
N ASN A 18 17.15 -8.84 -1.15
CA ASN A 18 15.90 -9.27 -0.51
C ASN A 18 14.74 -8.32 -0.84
N ALA A 19 14.99 -7.02 -0.78
CA ALA A 19 14.04 -5.98 -1.13
C ALA A 19 13.58 -6.05 -2.58
N LYS A 20 14.50 -6.29 -3.51
CA LYS A 20 14.25 -6.39 -4.95
C LYS A 20 13.20 -7.46 -5.27
N ALA A 21 13.34 -8.67 -4.72
CA ALA A 21 12.39 -9.76 -4.96
C ALA A 21 10.97 -9.37 -4.51
N SER A 22 10.85 -8.77 -3.32
CA SER A 22 9.56 -8.31 -2.77
C SER A 22 8.95 -7.18 -3.59
N LEU A 23 9.77 -6.19 -3.97
CA LEU A 23 9.35 -5.06 -4.80
C LEU A 23 8.81 -5.52 -6.16
N PHE A 24 9.50 -6.45 -6.82
CA PHE A 24 9.06 -7.01 -8.11
C PHE A 24 7.79 -7.82 -7.98
N ASN A 25 7.63 -8.64 -6.93
CA ASN A 25 6.39 -9.37 -6.68
C ASN A 25 5.20 -8.42 -6.48
N LEU A 26 5.36 -7.37 -5.67
CA LEU A 26 4.33 -6.34 -5.51
C LEU A 26 4.02 -5.62 -6.82
N ASN A 27 5.04 -5.26 -7.58
CA ASN A 27 4.86 -4.57 -8.85
C ASN A 27 4.07 -5.42 -9.85
N GLN A 28 4.44 -6.69 -10.02
CA GLN A 28 3.80 -7.58 -10.99
C GLN A 28 2.39 -8.00 -10.58
N THR A 29 2.16 -8.18 -9.26
CA THR A 29 0.92 -8.78 -8.77
C THR A 29 -0.12 -7.72 -8.40
N ILE A 30 0.31 -6.63 -7.80
CA ILE A 30 -0.56 -5.57 -7.27
C ILE A 30 -0.49 -4.31 -8.12
N TYR A 31 0.68 -3.70 -8.25
CA TYR A 31 0.81 -2.41 -8.91
C TYR A 31 0.27 -2.41 -10.34
N LYS A 32 0.69 -3.36 -11.19
CA LYS A 32 0.22 -3.48 -12.58
C LYS A 32 -1.29 -3.61 -12.71
N ARG A 33 -1.95 -4.13 -11.70
CA ARG A 33 -3.41 -4.28 -11.69
C ARG A 33 -4.12 -2.97 -11.38
N TYR A 34 -3.54 -2.15 -10.50
CA TYR A 34 -4.23 -0.97 -9.94
C TYR A 34 -3.64 0.37 -10.36
N TYR A 35 -2.47 0.44 -11.02
CA TYR A 35 -1.81 1.71 -11.34
C TYR A 35 -2.67 2.64 -12.21
N SER A 36 -3.54 2.10 -13.07
CA SER A 36 -4.48 2.89 -13.88
C SER A 36 -5.69 3.39 -13.09
N LYS A 37 -5.95 2.86 -11.90
CA LYS A 37 -7.09 3.27 -11.08
C LYS A 37 -6.84 4.64 -10.47
N PRO A 38 -7.84 5.56 -10.48
CA PRO A 38 -7.74 6.79 -9.69
C PRO A 38 -7.61 6.44 -8.21
N PHE A 39 -7.03 7.32 -7.43
CA PHE A 39 -6.87 7.19 -5.97
C PHE A 39 -6.05 5.98 -5.49
N PHE A 40 -5.25 5.34 -6.34
CA PHE A 40 -4.33 4.28 -5.97
C PHE A 40 -2.89 4.77 -6.03
N GLN A 41 -2.06 4.36 -5.06
CA GLN A 41 -0.61 4.58 -5.06
C GLN A 41 0.12 3.49 -4.27
N MET A 42 1.42 3.39 -4.52
CA MET A 42 2.33 2.54 -3.78
C MET A 42 3.38 3.41 -3.09
N VAL A 43 3.79 3.02 -1.90
CA VAL A 43 4.85 3.68 -1.12
C VAL A 43 5.85 2.65 -0.67
N ALA A 44 7.11 2.87 -0.98
CA ALA A 44 8.22 2.11 -0.46
C ALA A 44 9.04 2.97 0.50
N ILE A 45 9.16 2.53 1.74
CA ILE A 45 10.02 3.14 2.74
C ILE A 45 11.41 2.49 2.64
N LEU A 46 12.41 3.33 2.47
CA LEU A 46 13.79 2.97 2.19
C LEU A 46 14.72 3.61 3.22
N PRO A 47 15.84 2.96 3.56
CA PRO A 47 16.84 3.56 4.42
C PRO A 47 17.48 4.78 3.77
N GLN A 48 17.57 5.85 4.52
CA GLN A 48 18.32 7.04 4.13
C GLN A 48 19.80 6.70 3.89
N GLY A 49 20.37 7.26 2.84
CA GLY A 49 21.78 7.04 2.46
C GLY A 49 22.00 5.90 1.47
N LEU A 50 20.92 5.19 1.04
CA LEU A 50 20.98 4.12 0.04
C LEU A 50 20.32 4.50 -1.30
N GLU A 51 20.24 5.79 -1.58
CA GLU A 51 19.58 6.33 -2.78
C GLU A 51 20.22 5.79 -4.07
N LYS A 52 21.55 5.73 -4.10
CA LYS A 52 22.31 5.26 -5.26
C LYS A 52 22.16 3.76 -5.47
N GLU A 53 22.19 2.98 -4.40
CA GLU A 53 22.08 1.53 -4.39
C GLU A 53 20.71 1.08 -4.90
N TYR A 54 19.66 1.81 -4.57
CA TYR A 54 18.31 1.53 -5.04
C TYR A 54 18.01 2.04 -6.46
N GLU A 55 18.80 2.99 -6.98
CA GLU A 55 18.56 3.61 -8.29
C GLU A 55 18.50 2.57 -9.43
N GLU A 56 19.40 1.59 -9.43
CA GLU A 56 19.41 0.54 -10.45
C GLU A 56 18.17 -0.34 -10.37
N THR A 57 17.75 -0.69 -9.16
CA THR A 57 16.53 -1.47 -8.94
C THR A 57 15.29 -0.73 -9.46
N PHE A 58 15.23 0.59 -9.31
CA PHE A 58 14.11 1.38 -9.83
C PHE A 58 14.15 1.54 -11.35
N LYS A 59 15.33 1.64 -11.95
CA LYS A 59 15.49 1.63 -13.42
C LYS A 59 15.00 0.30 -14.00
N GLU A 60 15.37 -0.82 -13.38
CA GLU A 60 14.87 -2.13 -13.79
C GLU A 60 13.34 -2.22 -13.64
N LEU A 61 12.78 -1.73 -12.53
CA LEU A 61 11.33 -1.72 -12.30
C LEU A 61 10.61 -0.89 -13.36
N ALA A 62 11.14 0.30 -13.67
CA ALA A 62 10.62 1.23 -14.68
C ALA A 62 10.67 0.66 -16.10
N ALA A 63 11.60 -0.24 -16.40
CA ALA A 63 11.67 -0.92 -17.68
C ALA A 63 10.47 -1.86 -17.95
N PHE A 64 9.79 -2.32 -16.89
CA PHE A 64 8.65 -3.24 -16.99
C PHE A 64 7.29 -2.58 -16.82
N THR A 65 7.23 -1.40 -16.20
CA THR A 65 5.96 -0.75 -15.85
C THR A 65 6.18 0.75 -15.66
N ASP A 66 5.21 1.57 -16.05
CA ASP A 66 5.18 2.97 -15.63
C ASP A 66 5.07 3.03 -14.11
N ILE A 67 6.11 3.54 -13.46
CA ILE A 67 6.20 3.63 -11.99
C ILE A 67 5.73 4.98 -11.41
N GLY A 68 5.01 5.77 -12.18
CA GLY A 68 4.59 7.13 -11.78
C GLY A 68 3.71 7.20 -10.53
N LYS A 69 3.16 6.09 -10.07
CA LYS A 69 2.40 6.01 -8.81
C LYS A 69 3.15 5.26 -7.69
N TRP A 70 4.41 4.93 -7.89
CA TRP A 70 5.32 4.54 -6.84
C TRP A 70 5.95 5.78 -6.22
N HIS A 71 5.95 5.85 -4.91
CA HIS A 71 6.63 6.88 -4.11
C HIS A 71 7.70 6.21 -3.28
N PHE A 72 8.96 6.55 -3.55
CA PHE A 72 10.12 6.04 -2.84
C PHE A 72 10.54 7.07 -1.79
N ILE A 73 10.39 6.72 -0.51
CA ILE A 73 10.61 7.64 0.61
C ILE A 73 11.80 7.13 1.41
N TYR A 74 12.84 7.93 1.45
CA TYR A 74 14.04 7.65 2.27
C TYR A 74 13.84 8.20 3.67
N ALA A 75 13.95 7.34 4.67
CA ALA A 75 13.74 7.67 6.07
C ALA A 75 14.92 7.20 6.94
N SER A 76 15.15 7.92 8.04
CA SER A 76 16.06 7.44 9.07
C SER A 76 15.52 6.17 9.73
N PRO A 77 16.36 5.33 10.35
CA PRO A 77 15.92 4.15 11.08
C PRO A 77 14.83 4.49 12.12
N GLU A 78 15.04 5.55 12.89
CA GLU A 78 14.08 6.01 13.90
C GLU A 78 12.70 6.34 13.31
N ASN A 79 12.64 7.10 12.20
CA ASN A 79 11.38 7.44 11.54
C ASN A 79 10.71 6.21 10.89
N THR A 80 11.53 5.27 10.40
CA THR A 80 11.04 4.00 9.86
C THR A 80 10.37 3.16 10.95
N ASP A 81 11.01 3.05 12.12
CA ASP A 81 10.50 2.32 13.28
C ASP A 81 9.20 2.97 13.80
N LEU A 82 9.19 4.29 13.99
CA LEU A 82 7.99 5.02 14.42
C LEU A 82 6.81 4.84 13.48
N LEU A 83 7.03 4.90 12.17
CA LEU A 83 5.98 4.66 11.19
C LEU A 83 5.48 3.22 11.26
N PHE A 84 6.39 2.25 11.35
CA PHE A 84 6.02 0.84 11.40
C PHE A 84 5.24 0.50 12.68
N GLU A 85 5.68 0.99 13.83
CA GLU A 85 4.98 0.82 15.11
C GLU A 85 3.59 1.45 15.11
N SER A 86 3.39 2.56 14.38
CA SER A 86 2.08 3.20 14.25
C SER A 86 0.99 2.32 13.60
N PHE A 87 1.39 1.25 12.91
CA PHE A 87 0.44 0.29 12.34
C PHE A 87 -0.17 -0.65 13.39
N ASP A 88 0.41 -0.74 14.58
CA ASP A 88 -0.03 -1.64 15.66
C ASP A 88 -0.26 -3.07 15.14
N SER A 89 0.63 -3.55 14.28
CA SER A 89 0.56 -4.86 13.65
C SER A 89 1.36 -5.89 14.46
N PRO A 90 1.04 -7.20 14.35
CA PRO A 90 1.81 -8.24 15.02
C PRO A 90 3.18 -8.52 14.39
N PHE A 91 3.48 -7.86 13.27
CA PHE A 91 4.72 -8.05 12.53
C PHE A 91 5.85 -7.17 13.08
N LYS A 92 7.07 -7.42 12.62
CA LYS A 92 8.26 -6.68 13.04
C LYS A 92 9.13 -6.38 11.84
N LEU A 93 9.89 -5.29 11.93
CA LEU A 93 11.04 -5.06 11.05
C LEU A 93 12.19 -5.97 11.46
N ASP A 94 12.97 -6.43 10.48
CA ASP A 94 14.22 -7.08 10.75
C ASP A 94 15.34 -6.06 11.12
N LYS A 95 16.53 -6.55 11.41
CA LYS A 95 17.70 -5.72 11.76
C LYS A 95 18.13 -4.75 10.63
N ASN A 96 17.66 -4.98 9.42
CA ASN A 96 17.95 -4.14 8.25
C ASN A 96 16.85 -3.13 7.96
N GLY A 97 15.79 -3.06 8.78
CA GLY A 97 14.61 -2.23 8.55
C GLY A 97 13.67 -2.77 7.46
N TYR A 98 13.76 -4.07 7.14
CA TYR A 98 12.91 -4.74 6.16
C TYR A 98 11.72 -5.41 6.85
N SER A 99 10.55 -5.33 6.21
CA SER A 99 9.39 -6.15 6.55
C SER A 99 9.07 -7.11 5.40
N GLU A 100 8.80 -8.38 5.71
CA GLU A 100 8.25 -9.32 4.73
C GLU A 100 6.82 -8.97 4.30
N TYR A 101 6.18 -8.04 5.00
CA TYR A 101 4.77 -7.72 4.82
C TYR A 101 4.59 -6.33 4.24
N ALA A 102 3.68 -6.22 3.25
CA ALA A 102 3.12 -4.97 2.79
C ALA A 102 1.77 -4.71 3.44
N PHE A 103 1.39 -3.45 3.54
CA PHE A 103 0.23 -2.99 4.28
C PHE A 103 -0.69 -2.17 3.38
N ILE A 104 -2.00 -2.24 3.60
CA ILE A 104 -3.00 -1.42 2.91
C ILE A 104 -3.47 -0.34 3.87
N VAL A 105 -3.37 0.92 3.43
CA VAL A 105 -3.85 2.09 4.16
C VAL A 105 -4.91 2.81 3.32
N ASP A 106 -6.06 3.10 3.92
CA ASP A 106 -7.15 3.76 3.21
C ASP A 106 -6.99 5.30 3.19
N MET A 107 -7.96 5.97 2.57
CA MET A 107 -7.97 7.43 2.42
C MET A 107 -8.06 8.19 3.75
N GLU A 108 -8.49 7.53 4.81
CA GLU A 108 -8.57 8.08 6.17
C GLU A 108 -7.36 7.69 7.02
N LEU A 109 -6.30 7.20 6.38
CA LEU A 109 -5.04 6.75 7.00
C LEU A 109 -5.21 5.58 7.97
N ARG A 110 -6.23 4.75 7.78
CA ARG A 110 -6.47 3.56 8.60
C ARG A 110 -5.84 2.34 7.95
N LEU A 111 -5.19 1.52 8.76
CA LEU A 111 -4.72 0.20 8.33
C LEU A 111 -5.93 -0.69 7.99
N ARG A 112 -5.89 -1.31 6.82
CA ARG A 112 -6.95 -2.16 6.30
C ARG A 112 -6.46 -3.59 6.05
N GLY A 113 -7.41 -4.52 6.12
CA GLY A 113 -7.17 -5.93 5.89
C GLY A 113 -8.38 -6.75 6.35
N ARG A 114 -8.34 -8.06 6.13
CA ARG A 114 -9.41 -8.95 6.58
C ARG A 114 -9.27 -9.26 8.07
N LYS A 115 -10.42 -9.40 8.74
CA LYS A 115 -10.49 -9.59 10.20
C LYS A 115 -10.72 -11.04 10.61
N ASP A 116 -10.99 -11.92 9.67
CA ASP A 116 -11.44 -13.31 9.84
C ASP A 116 -10.64 -14.27 8.94
N ASP A 117 -9.35 -14.06 8.87
CA ASP A 117 -8.46 -14.90 8.08
C ASP A 117 -8.12 -16.19 8.85
N GLU A 118 -8.47 -17.36 8.28
CA GLU A 118 -8.27 -18.67 8.90
C GLU A 118 -6.78 -19.04 9.04
N ASP A 119 -5.92 -18.53 8.14
CA ASP A 119 -4.48 -18.81 8.16
C ASP A 119 -3.72 -17.90 9.15
N THR A 120 -4.41 -16.95 9.77
CA THR A 120 -3.78 -15.95 10.64
C THR A 120 -4.17 -16.18 12.10
N LYS A 121 -3.18 -16.23 12.98
CA LYS A 121 -3.41 -16.34 14.41
C LYS A 121 -4.22 -15.13 14.92
N GLY A 122 -5.40 -15.39 15.46
CA GLY A 122 -6.33 -14.37 15.91
C GLY A 122 -7.25 -13.82 14.82
N GLY A 123 -7.26 -14.41 13.62
CA GLY A 123 -8.19 -14.10 12.53
C GLY A 123 -7.99 -12.75 11.84
N LYS A 124 -6.92 -12.01 12.16
CA LYS A 124 -6.65 -10.68 11.61
C LYS A 124 -5.47 -10.72 10.66
N LEU A 125 -5.70 -10.37 9.40
CA LEU A 125 -4.64 -10.19 8.41
C LEU A 125 -4.55 -8.70 8.03
N TYR A 126 -3.59 -8.01 8.61
CA TYR A 126 -3.31 -6.59 8.32
C TYR A 126 -1.95 -6.39 7.63
N GLY A 127 -1.30 -7.46 7.21
CA GLY A 127 -0.06 -7.45 6.46
C GLY A 127 -0.03 -8.65 5.51
N TYR A 128 0.52 -8.45 4.31
CA TYR A 128 0.51 -9.44 3.23
C TYR A 128 1.93 -9.79 2.85
N ASN A 129 2.30 -11.07 2.99
CA ASN A 129 3.65 -11.53 2.71
C ASN A 129 4.04 -11.28 1.25
N MET A 130 5.00 -10.38 1.03
CA MET A 130 5.46 -9.95 -0.29
C MET A 130 6.23 -11.03 -1.06
N LYS A 131 6.76 -12.04 -0.36
CA LYS A 131 7.45 -13.19 -0.98
C LYS A 131 6.48 -14.23 -1.51
N SER A 132 5.23 -14.19 -1.09
CA SER A 132 4.19 -15.13 -1.51
C SER A 132 3.29 -14.51 -2.58
N VAL A 133 3.55 -14.87 -3.84
CA VAL A 133 2.68 -14.47 -4.96
C VAL A 133 1.24 -14.96 -4.74
N ALA A 134 1.05 -16.12 -4.10
CA ALA A 134 -0.28 -16.64 -3.79
C ALA A 134 -1.03 -15.74 -2.79
N ILE A 135 -0.38 -15.29 -1.71
CA ILE A 135 -0.97 -14.35 -0.74
C ILE A 135 -1.32 -13.02 -1.43
N LEU A 136 -0.42 -12.49 -2.25
CA LEU A 136 -0.67 -11.25 -2.97
C LEU A 136 -1.86 -11.37 -3.93
N LYS A 137 -1.97 -12.48 -4.69
CA LYS A 137 -3.06 -12.70 -5.65
C LYS A 137 -4.41 -13.00 -5.00
N ASN A 138 -4.41 -13.82 -3.95
CA ASN A 138 -5.64 -14.39 -3.41
C ASN A 138 -6.18 -13.62 -2.21
N LYS A 139 -5.29 -12.96 -1.43
CA LYS A 139 -5.69 -12.21 -0.24
C LYS A 139 -5.58 -10.71 -0.45
N MET A 140 -4.39 -10.21 -0.74
CA MET A 140 -4.16 -8.77 -0.86
C MET A 140 -4.99 -8.14 -1.99
N LYS A 141 -4.99 -8.77 -3.16
CA LYS A 141 -5.78 -8.32 -4.30
C LYS A 141 -7.28 -8.25 -3.96
N ASP A 142 -7.82 -9.31 -3.36
CA ASP A 142 -9.25 -9.36 -3.04
C ASP A 142 -9.62 -8.30 -1.99
N ASP A 143 -8.77 -8.08 -1.00
CA ASP A 143 -8.99 -7.05 0.02
C ASP A 143 -8.90 -5.63 -0.58
N ILE A 144 -7.96 -5.38 -1.52
CA ILE A 144 -7.92 -4.12 -2.28
C ILE A 144 -9.20 -3.93 -3.11
N ASP A 145 -9.69 -4.95 -3.82
CA ASP A 145 -10.91 -4.89 -4.62
C ASP A 145 -12.13 -4.52 -3.75
N ILE A 146 -12.25 -5.12 -2.56
CA ILE A 146 -13.32 -4.82 -1.61
C ILE A 146 -13.23 -3.36 -1.12
N ILE A 147 -12.04 -2.92 -0.69
CA ILE A 147 -11.83 -1.56 -0.19
C ILE A 147 -12.10 -0.54 -1.30
N TYR A 148 -11.64 -0.81 -2.52
CA TYR A 148 -11.85 0.06 -3.66
C TYR A 148 -13.34 0.20 -4.00
N TYR A 149 -14.10 -0.89 -3.94
CA TYR A 149 -15.55 -0.88 -4.11
C TYR A 149 -16.26 -0.04 -3.04
N GLN A 150 -15.84 -0.19 -1.77
CA GLN A 150 -16.38 0.62 -0.66
C GLN A 150 -16.11 2.12 -0.85
N LEU A 151 -14.89 2.48 -1.25
CA LEU A 151 -14.52 3.87 -1.53
C LEU A 151 -15.35 4.46 -2.67
N LYS A 152 -15.50 3.72 -3.76
CA LYS A 152 -16.30 4.14 -4.90
C LYS A 152 -17.75 4.43 -4.50
N ASN A 153 -18.36 3.54 -3.73
CA ASN A 153 -19.74 3.71 -3.25
C ASN A 153 -19.88 4.89 -2.29
N HIS A 154 -18.89 5.12 -1.43
CA HIS A 154 -18.89 6.28 -0.53
C HIS A 154 -18.82 7.59 -1.32
N MET A 155 -17.95 7.67 -2.33
CA MET A 155 -17.83 8.83 -3.21
C MET A 155 -19.13 9.11 -3.97
N TYR A 156 -19.81 8.09 -4.52
CA TYR A 156 -21.11 8.27 -5.19
C TYR A 156 -22.16 8.84 -4.23
N LYS A 157 -22.22 8.36 -2.99
CA LYS A 157 -23.15 8.89 -1.98
C LYS A 157 -22.85 10.36 -1.67
N LEU A 158 -21.59 10.74 -1.54
CA LEU A 158 -21.20 12.15 -1.28
C LEU A 158 -21.56 13.06 -2.46
N ILE A 159 -21.29 12.63 -3.69
CA ILE A 159 -21.65 13.35 -4.91
C ILE A 159 -23.17 13.53 -4.99
N TYR A 160 -23.94 12.44 -4.81
CA TYR A 160 -25.39 12.47 -4.81
C TYR A 160 -25.95 13.42 -3.75
N PHE A 161 -25.43 13.37 -2.53
CA PHE A 161 -25.84 14.24 -1.43
C PHE A 161 -25.52 15.73 -1.71
N HIS A 162 -24.37 15.98 -2.33
CA HIS A 162 -23.97 17.34 -2.70
C HIS A 162 -24.88 17.90 -3.82
N PHE A 163 -25.16 17.12 -4.86
CA PHE A 163 -26.11 17.47 -5.91
C PHE A 163 -27.52 17.68 -5.36
N TYR A 164 -28.00 16.78 -4.50
CA TYR A 164 -29.33 16.91 -3.88
C TYR A 164 -29.45 18.18 -3.04
N LYS A 165 -28.43 18.52 -2.26
CA LYS A 165 -28.40 19.77 -1.47
C LYS A 165 -28.40 21.00 -2.37
N TYR A 166 -27.65 20.96 -3.49
CA TYR A 166 -27.59 22.07 -4.44
C TYR A 166 -28.94 22.27 -5.16
N TYR A 167 -29.57 21.21 -5.64
CA TYR A 167 -30.89 21.29 -6.28
C TYR A 167 -31.99 21.75 -5.34
N ARG A 168 -31.94 21.35 -4.07
CA ARG A 168 -32.93 21.79 -3.08
C ARG A 168 -32.89 23.30 -2.83
N HIS A 169 -31.72 23.96 -2.96
CA HIS A 169 -31.58 25.41 -2.83
C HIS A 169 -32.03 26.18 -4.09
N LEU A 170 -32.19 25.54 -5.22
CA LEU A 170 -32.65 26.18 -6.47
C LEU A 170 -34.18 26.18 -6.64
N TYR A 171 -34.89 25.40 -5.85
CA TYR A 171 -36.35 25.23 -5.97
C TYR A 171 -37.11 25.64 -4.66
N HIS A 172 -36.45 26.26 -3.74
CA HIS A 172 -37.01 26.93 -2.56
C HIS A 172 -36.42 28.34 -2.40
#